data_25be73c21bddd3a8841adc5cc522f26e
#
_entry.id   25be73c21bddd3a8841adc5cc522f26e
#
_cell.length_a   1.000
_cell.length_b   1.000
_cell.length_c   1.000
_cell.angle_alpha   90.00
_cell.angle_beta   90.00
_cell.angle_gamma   90.00
#
_symmetry.space_group_name_H-M   'P 1'
#
loop_
_entity.id
_entity.type
_entity.pdbx_description
1 polymer ?
#
loop_
_entity_poly.entity_id
_entity_poly.type
_entity_poly.pdbx_seq_one_letter_code
_entity_poly.pdbx_strand_id
1 'polypeptide(L)'
;MQDLLVFKPLAALGHYSYGIYLWHWPLWLLLRSLLPQWGAWHADRLLSFTFILTVLFAFASWRLFEKPVARAGFIALIRPISGDEAEHCGRLISTVVVLACSWSFCGYAVATAPEQTSVAQSLGISSRLLQQRNHAALERRRTPMPRKPRHKMPDGSQMAAIGDSVMLASSKGLQDTFPNIIVDAEVSRSMAKGQGLVDQLKAQGNLRPWVLVGLATNSVVTNNQLDDLLNDVGPDHVLVLINAHAPVSWVPGTNAVLKQFAAAHSNNVVLVDWDGTISQHADELAGDGIHPGMSNTIYAQAVKDSIAAWIKQGH
;
A
#
# COMPACT_ATOMS: atom_id res chain seq x y z
N MET A 1 -9.88 -0.08 41.05
CA MET A 1 -9.62 0.54 39.73
C MET A 1 -9.15 1.99 39.85
N GLN A 2 -9.60 2.77 40.82
CA GLN A 2 -9.15 4.16 41.03
C GLN A 2 -7.68 4.24 41.42
N ASP A 3 -7.14 3.29 42.19
CA ASP A 3 -5.75 3.32 42.68
C ASP A 3 -4.70 3.12 41.57
N LEU A 4 -5.06 2.46 40.47
CA LEU A 4 -4.22 2.29 39.29
C LEU A 4 -4.02 3.61 38.51
N LEU A 5 -5.02 4.49 38.51
CA LEU A 5 -4.97 5.79 37.82
C LEU A 5 -4.17 6.84 38.62
N VAL A 6 -3.94 6.62 39.91
CA VAL A 6 -3.16 7.51 40.81
C VAL A 6 -1.68 7.08 40.86
N PHE A 7 -1.30 5.99 40.19
CA PHE A 7 0.09 5.54 40.12
C PHE A 7 0.95 6.62 39.43
N LYS A 8 1.83 7.26 40.21
CA LYS A 8 2.63 8.42 39.76
C LYS A 8 3.31 8.24 38.38
N PRO A 9 3.89 7.10 38.02
CA PRO A 9 4.44 6.89 36.68
C PRO A 9 3.40 6.91 35.56
N LEU A 10 2.19 6.40 35.82
CA LEU A 10 1.11 6.38 34.82
C LEU A 10 0.53 7.79 34.60
N ALA A 11 0.38 8.56 35.66
CA ALA A 11 -0.03 9.95 35.60
C ALA A 11 1.02 10.82 34.88
N ALA A 12 2.31 10.54 35.08
CA ALA A 12 3.39 11.19 34.37
C ALA A 12 3.38 10.83 32.87
N LEU A 13 3.14 9.56 32.53
CA LEU A 13 3.01 9.12 31.14
C LEU A 13 1.83 9.82 30.45
N GLY A 14 0.68 9.93 31.12
CA GLY A 14 -0.46 10.69 30.63
C GLY A 14 -0.13 12.17 30.35
N HIS A 15 0.70 12.75 31.19
CA HIS A 15 1.10 14.16 31.08
C HIS A 15 1.99 14.44 29.85
N TYR A 16 2.83 13.47 29.48
CA TYR A 16 3.75 13.59 28.33
C TYR A 16 3.22 12.91 27.06
N SER A 17 2.07 12.24 27.13
CA SER A 17 1.53 11.43 26.02
C SER A 17 1.32 12.23 24.74
N TYR A 18 0.87 13.48 24.86
CA TYR A 18 0.69 14.36 23.72
C TYR A 18 2.03 14.74 23.07
N GLY A 19 3.03 15.11 23.85
CA GLY A 19 4.38 15.38 23.34
C GLY A 19 5.02 14.14 22.71
N ILE A 20 4.85 12.96 23.32
CA ILE A 20 5.31 11.69 22.75
C ILE A 20 4.64 11.44 21.38
N TYR A 21 3.32 11.63 21.30
CA TYR A 21 2.58 11.48 20.04
C TYR A 21 3.05 12.48 18.97
N LEU A 22 3.33 13.72 19.31
CA LEU A 22 3.82 14.73 18.37
C LEU A 22 5.22 14.42 17.83
N TRP A 23 6.15 13.96 18.70
CA TRP A 23 7.56 13.83 18.34
C TRP A 23 7.95 12.47 17.77
N HIS A 24 7.20 11.37 18.04
CA HIS A 24 7.62 10.03 17.65
C HIS A 24 7.75 9.87 16.12
N TRP A 25 6.79 10.35 15.36
CA TRP A 25 6.77 10.19 13.92
C TRP A 25 7.81 11.03 13.17
N PRO A 26 7.93 12.36 13.43
CA PRO A 26 9.01 13.15 12.84
C PRO A 26 10.42 12.63 13.16
N LEU A 27 10.66 12.22 14.40
CA LEU A 27 11.95 11.67 14.82
C LEU A 27 12.24 10.33 14.16
N TRP A 28 11.23 9.46 14.02
CA TRP A 28 11.35 8.21 13.28
C TRP A 28 11.76 8.43 11.83
N LEU A 29 11.06 9.31 11.11
CA LEU A 29 11.38 9.64 9.72
C LEU A 29 12.78 10.22 9.58
N LEU A 30 13.14 11.14 10.47
CA LEU A 30 14.45 11.76 10.49
C LEU A 30 15.57 10.74 10.71
N LEU A 31 15.45 9.92 11.74
CA LEU A 31 16.48 8.94 12.07
C LEU A 31 16.60 7.86 10.98
N ARG A 32 15.49 7.44 10.40
CA ARG A 32 15.49 6.51 9.29
C ARG A 32 16.19 7.08 8.05
N SER A 33 16.05 8.39 7.79
CA SER A 33 16.72 9.06 6.67
C SER A 33 18.21 9.30 6.92
N LEU A 34 18.59 9.62 8.16
CA LEU A 34 19.99 9.88 8.53
C LEU A 34 20.81 8.60 8.73
N LEU A 35 20.15 7.51 9.14
CA LEU A 35 20.78 6.24 9.49
C LEU A 35 20.18 5.07 8.68
N PRO A 36 20.23 5.11 7.34
CA PRO A 36 19.60 4.09 6.50
C PRO A 36 20.16 2.68 6.77
N GLN A 37 21.44 2.55 7.10
CA GLN A 37 22.08 1.29 7.46
C GLN A 37 21.54 0.67 8.76
N TRP A 38 21.02 1.48 9.69
CA TRP A 38 20.44 0.98 10.93
C TRP A 38 19.04 0.40 10.71
N GLY A 39 18.28 0.95 9.75
CA GLY A 39 16.97 0.44 9.39
C GLY A 39 17.01 -0.96 8.77
N ALA A 40 18.08 -1.27 8.02
CA ALA A 40 18.23 -2.56 7.35
C ALA A 40 18.74 -3.69 8.28
N TRP A 41 19.66 -3.37 9.24
CA TRP A 41 20.38 -4.37 10.02
C TRP A 41 20.12 -4.33 11.54
N HIS A 42 19.57 -3.24 12.06
CA HIS A 42 19.39 -2.99 13.50
C HIS A 42 18.09 -2.22 13.78
N ALA A 43 16.97 -2.71 13.25
CA ALA A 43 15.67 -2.05 13.42
C ALA A 43 15.26 -1.86 14.89
N ASP A 44 15.63 -2.81 15.75
CA ASP A 44 15.45 -2.77 17.20
C ASP A 44 16.23 -1.62 17.87
N ARG A 45 17.46 -1.38 17.44
CA ARG A 45 18.30 -0.26 17.94
C ARG A 45 17.75 1.08 17.47
N LEU A 46 17.32 1.16 16.22
CA LEU A 46 16.73 2.37 15.67
C LEU A 46 15.42 2.72 16.42
N LEU A 47 14.57 1.72 16.67
CA LEU A 47 13.34 1.88 17.45
C LEU A 47 13.63 2.36 18.88
N SER A 48 14.58 1.71 19.57
CA SER A 48 14.97 2.07 20.94
C SER A 48 15.54 3.49 21.00
N PHE A 49 16.38 3.87 20.05
CA PHE A 49 16.96 5.21 19.98
C PHE A 49 15.90 6.27 19.65
N THR A 50 14.99 5.97 18.74
CA THR A 50 13.83 6.85 18.44
C THR A 50 12.97 7.04 19.67
N PHE A 51 12.68 5.97 20.41
CA PHE A 51 11.87 6.05 21.63
C PHE A 51 12.53 6.94 22.70
N ILE A 52 13.81 6.75 22.95
CA ILE A 52 14.57 7.57 23.93
C ILE A 52 14.53 9.06 23.53
N LEU A 53 14.82 9.36 22.27
CA LEU A 53 14.77 10.74 21.75
C LEU A 53 13.36 11.31 21.84
N THR A 54 12.34 10.54 21.51
CA THR A 54 10.94 10.98 21.60
C THR A 54 10.57 11.39 23.02
N VAL A 55 10.96 10.60 24.02
CA VAL A 55 10.70 10.92 25.43
C VAL A 55 11.45 12.18 25.87
N LEU A 56 12.71 12.33 25.46
CA LEU A 56 13.50 13.52 25.76
C LEU A 56 12.91 14.78 25.14
N PHE A 57 12.49 14.72 23.89
CA PHE A 57 11.86 15.84 23.17
C PHE A 57 10.48 16.16 23.75
N ALA A 58 9.68 15.16 24.11
CA ALA A 58 8.40 15.37 24.77
C ALA A 58 8.56 16.07 26.14
N PHE A 59 9.55 15.64 26.93
CA PHE A 59 9.87 16.27 28.24
C PHE A 59 10.34 17.71 28.05
N ALA A 60 11.23 17.96 27.09
CA ALA A 60 11.71 19.32 26.77
C ALA A 60 10.57 20.21 26.30
N SER A 61 9.74 19.73 25.37
CA SER A 61 8.56 20.44 24.87
C SER A 61 7.60 20.82 25.99
N TRP A 62 7.28 19.84 26.85
CA TRP A 62 6.41 20.11 27.99
C TRP A 62 6.99 21.18 28.94
N ARG A 63 8.27 21.10 29.30
CA ARG A 63 8.92 22.01 30.22
C ARG A 63 9.06 23.42 29.65
N LEU A 64 9.40 23.53 28.36
CA LEU A 64 9.71 24.82 27.74
C LEU A 64 8.48 25.55 27.21
N PHE A 65 7.49 24.80 26.71
CA PHE A 65 6.33 25.38 26.03
C PHE A 65 5.01 25.09 26.73
N GLU A 66 4.68 23.83 26.98
CA GLU A 66 3.34 23.45 27.43
C GLU A 66 3.06 23.92 28.85
N LYS A 67 3.99 23.70 29.76
CA LYS A 67 3.83 24.09 31.18
C LYS A 67 3.71 25.62 31.38
N PRO A 68 4.52 26.47 30.75
CA PRO A 68 4.35 27.93 30.82
C PRO A 68 3.03 28.37 30.20
N VAL A 69 2.65 27.86 29.06
CA VAL A 69 1.39 28.20 28.35
C VAL A 69 0.17 27.77 29.17
N ALA A 70 0.18 26.55 29.71
CA ALA A 70 -0.92 26.05 30.54
C ALA A 70 -1.13 26.86 31.85
N ARG A 71 -0.05 27.46 32.39
CA ARG A 71 -0.15 28.24 33.64
C ARG A 71 -0.54 29.70 33.46
N ALA A 72 -0.12 30.34 32.39
CA ALA A 72 -0.26 31.77 32.20
C ALA A 72 -0.76 32.20 30.81
N GLY A 73 -1.23 31.26 29.99
CA GLY A 73 -1.71 31.47 28.61
C GLY A 73 -0.59 31.76 27.63
N PHE A 74 -0.96 31.85 26.35
CA PHE A 74 0.00 32.07 25.26
C PHE A 74 0.80 33.38 25.39
N ILE A 75 0.21 34.39 26.09
CA ILE A 75 0.83 35.69 26.38
C ILE A 75 2.02 35.52 27.32
N ALA A 76 2.09 34.45 28.11
CA ALA A 76 3.22 34.21 29.03
C ALA A 76 4.53 33.89 28.30
N LEU A 77 4.47 33.48 27.03
CA LEU A 77 5.68 33.32 26.21
C LEU A 77 6.27 34.67 25.74
N ILE A 78 5.44 35.72 25.73
CA ILE A 78 5.76 37.03 25.16
C ILE A 78 5.89 38.09 26.22
N ARG A 79 5.27 37.94 27.43
CA ARG A 79 5.28 38.94 28.52
C ARG A 79 6.51 38.80 29.40
N PRO A 80 7.21 39.92 29.68
CA PRO A 80 8.28 39.93 30.68
C PRO A 80 7.73 39.55 32.06
N ILE A 81 8.32 38.51 32.66
CA ILE A 81 8.11 38.20 34.07
C ILE A 81 9.02 39.17 34.83
N SER A 82 8.43 40.06 35.63
CA SER A 82 9.16 41.01 36.44
C SER A 82 10.15 40.29 37.35
N GLY A 83 11.46 40.49 37.17
CA GLY A 83 12.46 40.06 38.12
C GLY A 83 13.86 39.78 37.61
N ASP A 84 14.04 39.31 36.39
CA ASP A 84 15.38 39.00 35.88
C ASP A 84 15.45 39.09 34.34
N GLU A 85 16.01 40.20 33.85
CA GLU A 85 16.10 40.47 32.38
C GLU A 85 16.95 39.43 31.63
N ALA A 86 17.94 38.84 32.32
CA ALA A 86 18.83 37.84 31.69
C ALA A 86 18.13 36.48 31.45
N GLU A 87 17.27 36.06 32.38
CA GLU A 87 16.51 34.80 32.22
C GLU A 87 15.42 34.94 31.17
N HIS A 88 14.90 36.15 30.99
CA HIS A 88 13.93 36.49 29.95
C HIS A 88 14.53 36.47 28.56
N CYS A 89 15.67 37.10 28.39
CA CYS A 89 16.39 37.14 27.12
C CYS A 89 16.80 35.71 26.68
N GLY A 90 17.25 34.88 27.63
CA GLY A 90 17.60 33.49 27.39
C GLY A 90 16.40 32.64 26.93
N ARG A 91 15.20 32.85 27.48
CA ARG A 91 13.97 32.11 27.06
C ARG A 91 13.47 32.55 25.68
N LEU A 92 13.46 33.85 25.41
CA LEU A 92 13.07 34.36 24.11
C LEU A 92 14.04 33.88 23.02
N ILE A 93 15.36 33.95 23.26
CA ILE A 93 16.37 33.47 22.33
C ILE A 93 16.20 31.97 22.10
N SER A 94 16.03 31.16 23.15
CA SER A 94 15.84 29.71 23.00
C SER A 94 14.58 29.37 22.21
N THR A 95 13.47 30.10 22.45
CA THR A 95 12.21 29.90 21.70
C THR A 95 12.38 30.25 20.23
N VAL A 96 13.00 31.39 19.93
CA VAL A 96 13.27 31.83 18.56
C VAL A 96 14.21 30.85 17.84
N VAL A 97 15.26 30.38 18.50
CA VAL A 97 16.20 29.40 17.94
C VAL A 97 15.49 28.07 17.65
N VAL A 98 14.67 27.57 18.57
CA VAL A 98 13.92 26.31 18.34
C VAL A 98 12.94 26.47 17.18
N LEU A 99 12.21 27.58 17.11
CA LEU A 99 11.31 27.86 15.99
C LEU A 99 12.07 27.98 14.67
N ALA A 100 13.17 28.73 14.63
CA ALA A 100 14.00 28.91 13.45
C ALA A 100 14.61 27.57 12.98
N CYS A 101 15.11 26.76 13.92
CA CYS A 101 15.61 25.41 13.61
C CYS A 101 14.50 24.50 13.09
N SER A 102 13.30 24.54 13.68
CA SER A 102 12.18 23.76 13.23
C SER A 102 11.72 24.15 11.83
N TRP A 103 11.63 25.44 11.52
CA TRP A 103 11.30 25.96 10.20
C TRP A 103 12.37 25.62 9.16
N SER A 104 13.64 25.81 9.52
CA SER A 104 14.76 25.45 8.63
C SER A 104 14.79 23.97 8.34
N PHE A 105 14.51 23.13 9.35
CA PHE A 105 14.44 21.69 9.18
C PHE A 105 13.24 21.26 8.34
N CYS A 106 12.05 21.82 8.55
CA CYS A 106 10.88 21.58 7.70
C CYS A 106 11.14 22.02 6.26
N GLY A 107 11.73 23.20 6.08
CA GLY A 107 12.10 23.70 4.75
C GLY A 107 13.11 22.79 4.03
N TYR A 108 14.14 22.34 4.75
CA TYR A 108 15.10 21.38 4.22
C TYR A 108 14.46 20.03 3.90
N ALA A 109 13.63 19.49 4.79
CA ALA A 109 12.94 18.22 4.57
C ALA A 109 12.00 18.28 3.36
N VAL A 110 11.28 19.40 3.17
CA VAL A 110 10.44 19.61 1.99
C VAL A 110 11.26 19.78 0.72
N ALA A 111 12.36 20.56 0.79
CA ALA A 111 13.22 20.82 -0.36
C ALA A 111 14.02 19.57 -0.82
N THR A 112 14.32 18.67 0.10
CA THR A 112 15.07 17.42 -0.17
C THR A 112 14.19 16.19 -0.27
N ALA A 113 12.89 16.34 0.00
CA ALA A 113 11.93 15.24 -0.18
C ALA A 113 11.93 14.86 -1.66
N PRO A 114 12.15 13.58 -2.00
CA PRO A 114 12.01 13.15 -3.40
C PRO A 114 10.57 13.43 -3.83
N GLU A 115 10.40 14.05 -5.00
CA GLU A 115 9.06 14.40 -5.54
C GLU A 115 8.12 13.19 -5.60
N GLN A 116 8.70 12.00 -5.69
CA GLN A 116 7.97 10.73 -5.63
C GLN A 116 8.82 9.68 -4.90
N THR A 117 8.17 8.83 -4.11
CA THR A 117 8.82 7.62 -3.58
C THR A 117 9.21 6.70 -4.74
N SER A 118 10.23 5.85 -4.56
CA SER A 118 10.64 4.87 -5.58
C SER A 118 9.47 4.03 -6.07
N VAL A 119 8.54 3.68 -5.17
CA VAL A 119 7.30 2.95 -5.50
C VAL A 119 6.35 3.81 -6.34
N ALA A 120 6.12 5.07 -5.96
CA ALA A 120 5.25 5.96 -6.72
C ALA A 120 5.81 6.24 -8.12
N GLN A 121 7.13 6.37 -8.27
CA GLN A 121 7.79 6.52 -9.55
C GLN A 121 7.64 5.26 -10.42
N SER A 122 7.86 4.07 -9.86
CA SER A 122 7.70 2.81 -10.58
C SER A 122 6.25 2.57 -11.02
N LEU A 123 5.27 2.87 -10.16
CA LEU A 123 3.86 2.80 -10.52
C LEU A 123 3.48 3.82 -11.60
N GLY A 124 4.04 5.03 -11.55
CA GLY A 124 3.85 6.05 -12.58
C GLY A 124 4.40 5.64 -13.96
N ILE A 125 5.56 4.97 -14.00
CA ILE A 125 6.12 4.41 -15.24
C ILE A 125 5.24 3.24 -15.72
N SER A 126 4.86 2.34 -14.81
CA SER A 126 4.00 1.20 -15.14
C SER A 126 2.66 1.64 -15.72
N SER A 127 2.02 2.68 -15.17
CA SER A 127 0.75 3.20 -15.70
C SER A 127 0.87 3.76 -17.12
N ARG A 128 1.95 4.49 -17.43
CA ARG A 128 2.22 5.00 -18.79
C ARG A 128 2.45 3.87 -19.80
N LEU A 129 3.28 2.90 -19.44
CA LEU A 129 3.54 1.73 -20.29
C LEU A 129 2.28 0.91 -20.53
N LEU A 130 1.45 0.76 -19.48
CA LEU A 130 0.17 0.07 -19.59
C LEU A 130 -0.76 0.76 -20.57
N GLN A 131 -0.93 2.08 -20.50
CA GLN A 131 -1.76 2.84 -21.43
C GLN A 131 -1.31 2.65 -22.88
N GLN A 132 0.00 2.73 -23.16
CA GLN A 132 0.54 2.54 -24.50
C GLN A 132 0.29 1.14 -25.03
N ARG A 133 0.52 0.11 -24.20
CA ARG A 133 0.33 -1.31 -24.61
C ARG A 133 -1.13 -1.69 -24.79
N ASN A 134 -2.02 -1.18 -23.93
CA ASN A 134 -3.45 -1.37 -24.08
C ASN A 134 -3.97 -0.75 -25.37
N HIS A 135 -3.53 0.45 -25.73
CA HIS A 135 -3.90 1.08 -26.99
C HIS A 135 -3.49 0.23 -28.19
N ALA A 136 -2.25 -0.27 -28.20
CA ALA A 136 -1.76 -1.17 -29.24
C ALA A 136 -2.54 -2.50 -29.29
N ALA A 137 -2.94 -3.05 -28.14
CA ALA A 137 -3.74 -4.28 -28.06
C ALA A 137 -5.18 -4.09 -28.59
N LEU A 138 -5.77 -2.92 -28.39
CA LEU A 138 -7.10 -2.55 -28.89
C LEU A 138 -7.09 -2.37 -30.42
N GLU A 139 -6.05 -1.77 -30.98
CA GLU A 139 -5.94 -1.58 -32.43
C GLU A 139 -5.83 -2.90 -33.21
N ARG A 140 -5.20 -3.93 -32.63
CA ARG A 140 -5.07 -5.26 -33.25
C ARG A 140 -6.36 -6.08 -33.24
N ARG A 141 -7.45 -5.59 -32.68
CA ARG A 141 -8.70 -6.29 -32.37
C ARG A 141 -9.69 -6.47 -33.54
N ARG A 142 -9.31 -6.33 -34.78
CA ARG A 142 -10.26 -6.36 -35.91
C ARG A 142 -10.59 -7.74 -36.45
N THR A 143 -10.33 -8.85 -35.73
CA THR A 143 -10.65 -10.22 -36.19
C THR A 143 -11.65 -10.91 -35.25
N PRO A 144 -12.78 -11.48 -35.76
CA PRO A 144 -13.79 -12.20 -34.96
C PRO A 144 -13.26 -13.54 -34.44
N MET A 145 -13.60 -13.88 -33.19
CA MET A 145 -13.17 -15.14 -32.55
C MET A 145 -14.12 -16.30 -32.82
N PRO A 146 -13.59 -17.53 -33.06
CA PRO A 146 -14.40 -18.77 -33.25
C PRO A 146 -14.83 -19.39 -31.91
N ARG A 147 -15.97 -20.11 -31.91
CA ARG A 147 -16.60 -20.78 -30.77
C ARG A 147 -15.93 -22.12 -30.40
N LYS A 148 -15.84 -22.34 -29.11
CA LYS A 148 -15.37 -23.40 -28.17
C LYS A 148 -14.85 -24.73 -28.66
N PRO A 149 -13.76 -25.19 -28.04
CA PRO A 149 -13.75 -26.38 -27.19
C PRO A 149 -12.88 -26.25 -25.92
N ARG A 150 -12.87 -27.29 -25.05
CA ARG A 150 -12.13 -27.42 -23.76
C ARG A 150 -10.97 -26.43 -23.58
N HIS A 151 -10.91 -25.83 -22.43
CA HIS A 151 -9.96 -24.75 -22.12
C HIS A 151 -8.53 -25.11 -22.54
N LYS A 152 -8.03 -24.43 -23.55
CA LYS A 152 -6.61 -24.40 -23.88
C LYS A 152 -5.99 -23.20 -23.19
N MET A 153 -4.68 -23.24 -22.98
CA MET A 153 -3.95 -22.09 -22.46
C MET A 153 -4.29 -20.86 -23.30
N PRO A 154 -4.86 -19.80 -22.67
CA PRO A 154 -5.24 -18.61 -23.42
C PRO A 154 -4.01 -17.85 -23.91
N ASP A 155 -4.12 -17.28 -25.09
CA ASP A 155 -3.22 -16.20 -25.47
C ASP A 155 -3.72 -14.86 -24.89
N GLY A 156 -2.86 -13.85 -24.84
CA GLY A 156 -3.23 -12.56 -24.24
C GLY A 156 -4.39 -11.85 -24.93
N SER A 157 -4.69 -12.17 -26.20
CA SER A 157 -5.85 -11.61 -26.91
C SER A 157 -7.18 -12.11 -26.36
N GLN A 158 -7.17 -13.21 -25.61
CA GLN A 158 -8.32 -13.82 -24.96
C GLN A 158 -8.45 -13.40 -23.48
N MET A 159 -7.59 -12.50 -23.01
CA MET A 159 -7.48 -12.14 -21.60
C MET A 159 -7.75 -10.65 -21.36
N ALA A 160 -8.54 -10.35 -20.34
CA ALA A 160 -8.68 -9.02 -19.76
C ALA A 160 -8.36 -9.09 -18.28
N ALA A 161 -7.64 -8.12 -17.76
CA ALA A 161 -7.21 -8.07 -16.38
C ALA A 161 -7.67 -6.75 -15.71
N ILE A 162 -8.24 -6.86 -14.53
CA ILE A 162 -8.66 -5.76 -13.68
C ILE A 162 -7.85 -5.84 -12.39
N GLY A 163 -7.16 -4.76 -12.03
CA GLY A 163 -6.27 -4.81 -10.89
C GLY A 163 -6.08 -3.53 -10.11
N ASP A 164 -5.43 -3.71 -8.99
CA ASP A 164 -4.94 -2.66 -8.09
C ASP A 164 -3.47 -2.30 -8.41
N SER A 165 -2.81 -1.65 -7.47
CA SER A 165 -1.42 -1.22 -7.60
C SER A 165 -0.42 -2.38 -7.75
N VAL A 166 -0.71 -3.55 -7.19
CA VAL A 166 0.15 -4.75 -7.33
C VAL A 166 0.12 -5.26 -8.78
N MET A 167 -1.08 -5.36 -9.37
CA MET A 167 -1.21 -5.70 -10.79
C MET A 167 -0.64 -4.61 -11.69
N LEU A 168 -0.81 -3.34 -11.34
CA LEU A 168 -0.22 -2.22 -12.07
C LEU A 168 1.31 -2.32 -12.11
N ALA A 169 1.95 -2.59 -10.98
CA ALA A 169 3.40 -2.81 -10.90
C ALA A 169 3.85 -4.01 -11.75
N SER A 170 3.02 -5.06 -11.83
CA SER A 170 3.27 -6.30 -12.57
C SER A 170 2.82 -6.26 -14.04
N SER A 171 2.22 -5.15 -14.49
CA SER A 171 1.56 -5.05 -15.81
C SER A 171 2.49 -5.31 -16.97
N LYS A 172 3.76 -4.88 -16.88
CA LYS A 172 4.78 -5.17 -17.89
C LYS A 172 5.02 -6.68 -18.02
N GLY A 173 5.21 -7.38 -16.92
CA GLY A 173 5.41 -8.83 -16.89
C GLY A 173 4.21 -9.58 -17.45
N LEU A 174 2.98 -9.14 -17.11
CA LEU A 174 1.75 -9.69 -17.68
C LEU A 174 1.69 -9.52 -19.21
N GLN A 175 1.99 -8.33 -19.72
CA GLN A 175 1.94 -8.03 -21.14
C GLN A 175 3.08 -8.68 -21.93
N ASP A 176 4.23 -8.93 -21.32
CA ASP A 176 5.33 -9.67 -21.91
C ASP A 176 5.02 -11.19 -21.98
N THR A 177 4.38 -11.72 -20.93
CA THR A 177 4.00 -13.15 -20.85
C THR A 177 2.76 -13.47 -21.69
N PHE A 178 1.79 -12.56 -21.75
CA PHE A 178 0.54 -12.67 -22.49
C PHE A 178 0.39 -11.49 -23.45
N PRO A 179 1.05 -11.51 -24.61
CA PRO A 179 0.96 -10.44 -25.60
C PRO A 179 -0.48 -10.16 -26.02
N ASN A 180 -0.87 -8.88 -26.07
CA ASN A 180 -2.23 -8.38 -26.38
C ASN A 180 -3.26 -8.56 -25.24
N ILE A 181 -2.86 -8.95 -24.04
CA ILE A 181 -3.75 -8.85 -22.87
C ILE A 181 -4.17 -7.38 -22.65
N ILE A 182 -5.44 -7.16 -22.33
CA ILE A 182 -5.91 -5.87 -21.86
C ILE A 182 -5.73 -5.85 -20.35
N VAL A 183 -5.03 -4.85 -19.81
CA VAL A 183 -4.85 -4.66 -18.38
C VAL A 183 -5.39 -3.29 -18.01
N ASP A 184 -6.37 -3.28 -17.11
CA ASP A 184 -6.94 -2.08 -16.48
C ASP A 184 -6.61 -2.14 -14.99
N ALA A 185 -5.51 -1.52 -14.61
CA ALA A 185 -5.02 -1.51 -13.24
C ALA A 185 -4.71 -0.09 -12.77
N GLU A 186 -5.08 0.20 -11.50
CA GLU A 186 -4.96 1.53 -10.92
C GLU A 186 -4.67 1.42 -9.42
N VAL A 187 -3.94 2.41 -8.89
CA VAL A 187 -3.59 2.49 -7.46
C VAL A 187 -4.86 2.60 -6.61
N SER A 188 -4.83 1.94 -5.44
CA SER A 188 -5.90 1.98 -4.42
C SER A 188 -7.26 1.41 -4.85
N ARG A 189 -7.36 0.72 -5.98
CA ARG A 189 -8.58 -0.01 -6.32
C ARG A 189 -8.84 -1.15 -5.34
N SER A 190 -10.11 -1.41 -5.06
CA SER A 190 -10.56 -2.51 -4.20
C SER A 190 -11.65 -3.32 -4.89
N MET A 191 -11.99 -4.49 -4.31
CA MET A 191 -13.03 -5.38 -4.84
C MET A 191 -14.39 -4.70 -4.97
N ALA A 192 -14.67 -3.67 -4.17
CA ALA A 192 -15.91 -2.88 -4.28
C ALA A 192 -16.09 -2.19 -5.66
N LYS A 193 -15.00 -2.04 -6.44
CA LYS A 193 -15.05 -1.52 -7.81
C LYS A 193 -15.18 -2.61 -8.86
N GLY A 194 -15.01 -3.87 -8.49
CA GLY A 194 -14.89 -5.01 -9.41
C GLY A 194 -16.03 -5.11 -10.39
N GLN A 195 -17.28 -5.07 -9.91
CA GLN A 195 -18.50 -5.14 -10.73
C GLN A 195 -18.53 -4.02 -11.78
N GLY A 196 -18.40 -2.77 -11.36
CA GLY A 196 -18.44 -1.62 -12.28
C GLY A 196 -17.33 -1.65 -13.34
N LEU A 197 -16.17 -2.25 -13.02
CA LEU A 197 -15.07 -2.42 -13.98
C LEU A 197 -15.38 -3.51 -15.00
N VAL A 198 -16.03 -4.61 -14.60
CA VAL A 198 -16.52 -5.63 -15.53
C VAL A 198 -17.57 -5.05 -16.47
N ASP A 199 -18.51 -4.25 -15.93
CA ASP A 199 -19.53 -3.56 -16.77
C ASP A 199 -18.89 -2.60 -17.75
N GLN A 200 -17.87 -1.89 -17.33
CA GLN A 200 -17.09 -1.03 -18.22
C GLN A 200 -16.41 -1.80 -19.34
N LEU A 201 -15.79 -2.97 -19.04
CA LEU A 201 -15.22 -3.84 -20.06
C LEU A 201 -16.28 -4.35 -21.05
N LYS A 202 -17.48 -4.70 -20.55
CA LYS A 202 -18.62 -5.10 -21.41
C LYS A 202 -19.03 -3.95 -22.34
N ALA A 203 -19.26 -2.76 -21.77
CA ALA A 203 -19.72 -1.59 -22.53
C ALA A 203 -18.72 -1.19 -23.64
N GLN A 204 -17.43 -1.36 -23.38
CA GLN A 204 -16.36 -1.12 -24.34
C GLN A 204 -16.16 -2.28 -25.33
N GLY A 205 -16.90 -3.39 -25.19
CA GLY A 205 -16.67 -4.63 -25.94
C GLY A 205 -15.30 -5.25 -25.64
N ASN A 206 -14.73 -5.03 -24.48
CA ASN A 206 -13.40 -5.44 -24.02
C ASN A 206 -13.42 -6.62 -23.05
N LEU A 207 -14.61 -7.11 -22.66
CA LEU A 207 -14.72 -8.34 -21.90
C LEU A 207 -14.20 -9.51 -22.74
N ARG A 208 -13.27 -10.27 -22.18
CA ARG A 208 -12.58 -11.37 -22.85
C ARG A 208 -12.96 -12.69 -22.19
N PRO A 209 -12.81 -13.84 -22.87
CA PRO A 209 -13.10 -15.17 -22.29
C PRO A 209 -12.43 -15.46 -20.95
N TRP A 210 -11.27 -14.87 -20.69
CA TRP A 210 -10.56 -14.99 -19.43
C TRP A 210 -10.45 -13.62 -18.74
N VAL A 211 -11.04 -13.50 -17.56
CA VAL A 211 -11.07 -12.26 -16.80
C VAL A 211 -10.25 -12.42 -15.53
N LEU A 212 -9.11 -11.75 -15.48
CA LEU A 212 -8.23 -11.73 -14.31
C LEU A 212 -8.67 -10.61 -13.36
N VAL A 213 -8.78 -10.92 -12.07
CA VAL A 213 -9.16 -9.95 -11.05
C VAL A 213 -8.19 -10.00 -9.86
N GLY A 214 -7.38 -8.94 -9.72
CA GLY A 214 -6.43 -8.73 -8.64
C GLY A 214 -6.79 -7.47 -7.84
N LEU A 215 -7.85 -7.53 -7.02
CA LEU A 215 -8.41 -6.40 -6.27
C LEU A 215 -8.50 -6.69 -4.77
N ALA A 216 -7.73 -7.66 -4.27
CA ALA A 216 -7.85 -8.14 -2.90
C ALA A 216 -6.93 -7.43 -1.89
N THR A 217 -6.01 -6.57 -2.35
CA THR A 217 -4.99 -5.96 -1.48
C THR A 217 -5.58 -4.85 -0.59
N ASN A 218 -6.51 -4.05 -1.13
CA ASN A 218 -6.90 -2.78 -0.53
C ASN A 218 -8.19 -2.83 0.32
N SER A 219 -8.83 -3.98 0.44
CA SER A 219 -10.04 -4.14 1.27
C SER A 219 -10.36 -5.60 1.57
N VAL A 220 -11.22 -5.80 2.55
CA VAL A 220 -11.88 -7.10 2.78
C VAL A 220 -12.71 -7.47 1.56
N VAL A 221 -12.64 -8.74 1.15
CA VAL A 221 -13.47 -9.31 0.09
C VAL A 221 -14.54 -10.19 0.72
N THR A 222 -15.76 -10.08 0.22
CA THR A 222 -16.92 -10.85 0.69
C THR A 222 -17.43 -11.81 -0.40
N ASN A 223 -18.11 -12.89 0.00
CA ASN A 223 -18.73 -13.82 -0.94
C ASN A 223 -19.73 -13.12 -1.87
N ASN A 224 -20.54 -12.18 -1.35
CA ASN A 224 -21.51 -11.46 -2.17
C ASN A 224 -20.83 -10.69 -3.31
N GLN A 225 -19.70 -10.04 -3.04
CA GLN A 225 -18.94 -9.35 -4.08
C GLN A 225 -18.39 -10.29 -5.15
N LEU A 226 -17.99 -11.51 -4.75
CA LEU A 226 -17.49 -12.53 -5.68
C LEU A 226 -18.63 -13.16 -6.48
N ASP A 227 -19.79 -13.40 -5.86
CA ASP A 227 -21.01 -13.89 -6.54
C ASP A 227 -21.48 -12.86 -7.59
N ASP A 228 -21.57 -11.59 -7.22
CA ASP A 228 -21.93 -10.52 -8.14
C ASP A 228 -20.94 -10.45 -9.30
N LEU A 229 -19.64 -10.49 -9.00
CA LEU A 229 -18.58 -10.46 -10.00
C LEU A 229 -18.67 -11.65 -10.97
N LEU A 230 -18.87 -12.87 -10.45
CA LEU A 230 -18.99 -14.09 -11.26
C LEU A 230 -20.24 -14.06 -12.15
N ASN A 231 -21.36 -13.57 -11.60
CA ASN A 231 -22.59 -13.38 -12.37
C ASN A 231 -22.42 -12.36 -13.48
N ASP A 232 -21.72 -11.25 -13.21
CA ASP A 232 -21.47 -10.22 -14.22
C ASP A 232 -20.50 -10.69 -15.31
N VAL A 233 -19.44 -11.40 -14.95
CA VAL A 233 -18.54 -12.01 -15.93
C VAL A 233 -19.30 -12.98 -16.82
N GLY A 234 -20.21 -13.75 -16.25
CA GLY A 234 -21.11 -14.66 -16.96
C GLY A 234 -20.52 -16.06 -17.21
N PRO A 235 -21.39 -17.03 -17.52
CA PRO A 235 -21.05 -18.48 -17.52
C PRO A 235 -20.11 -18.90 -18.65
N ASP A 236 -19.98 -18.07 -19.69
CA ASP A 236 -19.12 -18.36 -20.86
C ASP A 236 -17.67 -17.89 -20.67
N HIS A 237 -17.35 -17.35 -19.50
CA HIS A 237 -16.03 -16.81 -19.16
C HIS A 237 -15.39 -17.59 -18.02
N VAL A 238 -14.08 -17.52 -17.95
CA VAL A 238 -13.29 -18.01 -16.81
C VAL A 238 -12.85 -16.82 -15.98
N LEU A 239 -13.23 -16.81 -14.71
CA LEU A 239 -12.79 -15.82 -13.74
C LEU A 239 -11.50 -16.30 -13.09
N VAL A 240 -10.43 -15.52 -13.21
CA VAL A 240 -9.12 -15.80 -12.58
C VAL A 240 -8.94 -14.84 -11.42
N LEU A 241 -9.16 -15.32 -10.21
CA LEU A 241 -8.99 -14.56 -8.97
C LEU A 241 -7.54 -14.63 -8.53
N ILE A 242 -6.97 -13.51 -8.16
CA ILE A 242 -5.60 -13.41 -7.65
C ILE A 242 -5.68 -12.96 -6.20
N ASN A 243 -5.13 -13.76 -5.27
CA ASN A 243 -5.09 -13.43 -3.86
C ASN A 243 -4.08 -12.32 -3.57
N ALA A 244 -4.08 -11.79 -2.36
CA ALA A 244 -3.28 -10.63 -1.97
C ALA A 244 -2.10 -11.04 -1.09
N HIS A 245 -0.99 -10.31 -1.22
CA HIS A 245 0.12 -10.29 -0.29
C HIS A 245 0.32 -8.87 0.24
N ALA A 246 0.06 -8.66 1.52
CA ALA A 246 0.35 -7.39 2.21
C ALA A 246 0.36 -7.60 3.73
N PRO A 247 1.18 -6.84 4.49
CA PRO A 247 1.27 -6.93 5.93
C PRO A 247 0.10 -6.21 6.64
N VAL A 248 -1.13 -6.56 6.25
CA VAL A 248 -2.36 -5.96 6.80
C VAL A 248 -3.31 -7.04 7.31
N SER A 249 -4.05 -6.72 8.36
CA SER A 249 -4.81 -7.69 9.15
C SER A 249 -5.94 -8.41 8.40
N TRP A 250 -6.49 -7.80 7.35
CA TRP A 250 -7.60 -8.40 6.59
C TRP A 250 -7.17 -9.38 5.50
N VAL A 251 -5.91 -9.36 5.05
CA VAL A 251 -5.43 -10.19 3.92
C VAL A 251 -5.60 -11.69 4.18
N PRO A 252 -5.24 -12.26 5.35
CA PRO A 252 -5.44 -13.69 5.57
C PRO A 252 -6.91 -14.12 5.45
N GLY A 253 -7.83 -13.33 6.00
CA GLY A 253 -9.26 -13.58 5.90
C GLY A 253 -9.78 -13.47 4.47
N THR A 254 -9.36 -12.44 3.75
CA THR A 254 -9.67 -12.23 2.33
C THR A 254 -9.17 -13.40 1.47
N ASN A 255 -7.93 -13.82 1.67
CA ASN A 255 -7.35 -14.95 0.92
C ASN A 255 -8.10 -16.27 1.20
N ALA A 256 -8.55 -16.48 2.43
CA ALA A 256 -9.39 -17.64 2.78
C ALA A 256 -10.74 -17.62 2.04
N VAL A 257 -11.39 -16.47 1.93
CA VAL A 257 -12.66 -16.31 1.19
C VAL A 257 -12.42 -16.60 -0.31
N LEU A 258 -11.40 -16.02 -0.92
CA LEU A 258 -11.08 -16.28 -2.34
C LEU A 258 -10.81 -17.76 -2.61
N LYS A 259 -10.09 -18.43 -1.71
CA LYS A 259 -9.77 -19.87 -1.82
C LYS A 259 -11.02 -20.72 -1.74
N GLN A 260 -11.92 -20.46 -0.77
CA GLN A 260 -13.18 -21.18 -0.62
C GLN A 260 -14.09 -20.96 -1.82
N PHE A 261 -14.19 -19.72 -2.30
CA PHE A 261 -15.01 -19.39 -3.45
C PHE A 261 -14.53 -20.10 -4.73
N ALA A 262 -13.23 -20.06 -5.02
CA ALA A 262 -12.66 -20.73 -6.18
C ALA A 262 -12.86 -22.26 -6.10
N ALA A 263 -12.75 -22.86 -4.92
CA ALA A 263 -13.01 -24.29 -4.72
C ALA A 263 -14.49 -24.65 -4.97
N ALA A 264 -15.43 -23.79 -4.57
CA ALA A 264 -16.86 -23.99 -4.79
C ALA A 264 -17.26 -23.82 -6.27
N HIS A 265 -16.53 -23.00 -7.02
CA HIS A 265 -16.81 -22.66 -8.42
C HIS A 265 -15.71 -23.15 -9.38
N SER A 266 -15.11 -24.31 -9.08
CA SER A 266 -13.91 -24.82 -9.77
C SER A 266 -14.07 -25.01 -11.29
N ASN A 267 -15.30 -25.08 -11.81
CA ASN A 267 -15.58 -25.26 -13.24
C ASN A 267 -15.25 -24.01 -14.10
N ASN A 268 -15.29 -22.81 -13.50
CA ASN A 268 -15.11 -21.54 -14.20
C ASN A 268 -14.36 -20.47 -13.37
N VAL A 269 -13.83 -20.86 -12.20
CA VAL A 269 -13.00 -19.96 -11.37
C VAL A 269 -11.63 -20.60 -11.12
N VAL A 270 -10.59 -19.85 -11.44
CA VAL A 270 -9.18 -20.19 -11.15
C VAL A 270 -8.70 -19.33 -10.01
N LEU A 271 -7.99 -19.89 -9.03
CA LEU A 271 -7.26 -19.13 -8.02
C LEU A 271 -5.78 -19.09 -8.35
N VAL A 272 -5.22 -17.90 -8.36
CA VAL A 272 -3.77 -17.65 -8.38
C VAL A 272 -3.32 -17.37 -6.96
N ASP A 273 -2.46 -18.21 -6.42
CA ASP A 273 -1.85 -18.03 -5.10
C ASP A 273 -0.63 -17.11 -5.20
N TRP A 274 -0.89 -15.82 -5.34
CA TRP A 274 0.15 -14.79 -5.34
C TRP A 274 0.85 -14.68 -4.00
N ASP A 275 0.10 -14.76 -2.89
CA ASP A 275 0.65 -14.70 -1.53
C ASP A 275 1.69 -15.80 -1.29
N GLY A 276 1.33 -17.04 -1.59
CA GLY A 276 2.24 -18.18 -1.46
C GLY A 276 3.44 -18.08 -2.41
N THR A 277 3.24 -17.55 -3.62
CA THR A 277 4.32 -17.40 -4.61
C THR A 277 5.32 -16.34 -4.19
N ILE A 278 4.86 -15.11 -3.90
CA ILE A 278 5.76 -14.00 -3.60
C ILE A 278 6.44 -14.14 -2.23
N SER A 279 5.81 -14.84 -1.28
CA SER A 279 6.43 -15.14 0.02
C SER A 279 7.74 -15.93 -0.12
N GLN A 280 7.90 -16.70 -1.19
CA GLN A 280 9.14 -17.42 -1.51
C GLN A 280 10.19 -16.53 -2.21
N HIS A 281 9.80 -15.33 -2.60
CA HIS A 281 10.59 -14.35 -3.33
C HIS A 281 10.45 -12.95 -2.70
N ALA A 282 10.49 -12.88 -1.38
CA ALA A 282 10.27 -11.63 -0.65
C ALA A 282 11.31 -10.54 -0.96
N ASP A 283 12.48 -10.92 -1.43
CA ASP A 283 13.55 -10.05 -1.92
C ASP A 283 13.18 -9.29 -3.21
N GLU A 284 12.19 -9.78 -3.96
CA GLU A 284 11.65 -9.15 -5.17
C GLU A 284 10.57 -8.09 -4.87
N LEU A 285 10.16 -7.96 -3.60
CA LEU A 285 9.24 -6.91 -3.18
C LEU A 285 9.97 -5.59 -2.97
N ALA A 286 9.29 -4.50 -3.24
CA ALA A 286 9.73 -3.16 -2.86
C ALA A 286 9.81 -3.03 -1.33
N GLY A 287 10.45 -1.98 -0.84
CA GLY A 287 10.66 -1.78 0.59
C GLY A 287 9.38 -1.62 1.44
N ASP A 288 8.20 -1.62 0.82
CA ASP A 288 6.90 -1.62 1.49
C ASP A 288 6.36 -3.03 1.76
N GLY A 289 7.01 -4.07 1.23
CA GLY A 289 6.60 -5.47 1.39
C GLY A 289 5.28 -5.83 0.70
N ILE A 290 4.85 -5.04 -0.30
CA ILE A 290 3.58 -5.21 -1.01
C ILE A 290 3.78 -5.26 -2.52
N HIS A 291 4.48 -4.26 -3.07
CA HIS A 291 4.61 -4.09 -4.50
C HIS A 291 5.81 -4.85 -5.06
N PRO A 292 5.63 -5.66 -6.10
CA PRO A 292 6.75 -6.27 -6.79
C PRO A 292 7.56 -5.24 -7.57
N GLY A 293 8.86 -5.48 -7.77
CA GLY A 293 9.71 -4.63 -8.61
C GLY A 293 9.24 -4.60 -10.07
N MET A 294 9.54 -3.52 -10.79
CA MET A 294 9.04 -3.27 -12.16
C MET A 294 9.42 -4.31 -13.21
N SER A 295 10.49 -5.03 -13.02
CA SER A 295 10.94 -6.10 -13.93
C SER A 295 10.44 -7.49 -13.51
N ASN A 296 9.59 -7.56 -12.51
CA ASN A 296 9.16 -8.80 -11.89
C ASN A 296 8.19 -9.56 -12.79
N THR A 297 8.65 -10.70 -13.32
CA THR A 297 7.84 -11.63 -14.12
C THR A 297 7.13 -12.68 -13.27
N ILE A 298 7.42 -12.74 -11.95
CA ILE A 298 6.92 -13.78 -11.04
C ILE A 298 5.39 -13.73 -10.96
N TYR A 299 4.80 -12.54 -10.92
CA TYR A 299 3.35 -12.37 -10.91
C TYR A 299 2.69 -12.97 -12.17
N ALA A 300 3.24 -12.68 -13.33
CA ALA A 300 2.74 -13.22 -14.60
C ALA A 300 2.96 -14.73 -14.71
N GLN A 301 4.08 -15.22 -14.19
CA GLN A 301 4.37 -16.65 -14.14
C GLN A 301 3.41 -17.38 -13.20
N ALA A 302 3.10 -16.81 -12.01
CA ALA A 302 2.11 -17.36 -11.10
C ALA A 302 0.72 -17.49 -11.77
N VAL A 303 0.31 -16.48 -12.52
CA VAL A 303 -0.94 -16.52 -13.32
C VAL A 303 -0.88 -17.65 -14.34
N LYS A 304 0.19 -17.73 -15.12
CA LYS A 304 0.38 -18.74 -16.15
C LYS A 304 0.34 -20.17 -15.58
N ASP A 305 1.06 -20.40 -14.51
CA ASP A 305 1.17 -21.72 -13.88
C ASP A 305 -0.15 -22.16 -13.25
N SER A 306 -0.88 -21.23 -12.62
CA SER A 306 -2.19 -21.50 -12.04
C SER A 306 -3.23 -21.86 -13.11
N ILE A 307 -3.27 -21.12 -14.22
CA ILE A 307 -4.13 -21.43 -15.36
C ILE A 307 -3.77 -22.80 -15.97
N ALA A 308 -2.48 -23.06 -16.18
CA ALA A 308 -2.01 -24.33 -16.72
C ALA A 308 -2.35 -25.52 -15.80
N ALA A 309 -2.19 -25.36 -14.49
CA ALA A 309 -2.56 -26.37 -13.50
C ALA A 309 -4.06 -26.66 -13.50
N TRP A 310 -4.90 -25.61 -13.58
CA TRP A 310 -6.36 -25.74 -13.63
C TRP A 310 -6.82 -26.46 -14.91
N ILE A 311 -6.29 -26.12 -16.07
CA ILE A 311 -6.58 -26.81 -17.34
C ILE A 311 -6.16 -28.28 -17.26
N LYS A 312 -4.98 -28.59 -16.67
CA LYS A 312 -4.48 -29.97 -16.52
C LYS A 312 -5.38 -30.84 -15.64
N GLN A 313 -6.12 -30.23 -14.71
CA GLN A 313 -7.11 -30.92 -13.87
C GLN A 313 -8.38 -31.29 -14.62
N GLY A 314 -8.52 -30.97 -15.90
CA GLY A 314 -9.61 -31.39 -16.77
C GLY A 314 -10.75 -30.38 -16.91
N HIS A 315 -10.50 -29.14 -16.54
CA HIS A 315 -11.45 -28.02 -16.70
C HIS A 315 -11.41 -27.39 -18.08
#